data_a19714a5775e4044c1b8674ce4437708
#
_entry.id   a19714a5775e4044c1b8674ce4437708
#
_cell.length_a   1.000
_cell.length_b   1.000
_cell.length_c   1.000
_cell.angle_alpha   90.00
_cell.angle_beta   90.00
_cell.angle_gamma   90.00
#
_symmetry.space_group_name_H-M   'P 1'
#
loop_
_entity.id
_entity.type
_entity.pdbx_description
1 polymer ?
#
loop_
_entity_poly.entity_id
_entity_poly.type
_entity_poly.pdbx_seq_one_letter_code
_entity_poly.pdbx_strand_id
1 'polypeptide(L)'
;MQIKSPYYRVSVKAKINFNGKILLVKEDGKKWDLPGGGIEHYETIDEALKRELTEEIGVSDFILTSGPKNFKMIDAAANRPLIFIAYELELDSATEFHPSGNVEIGLFDPGKIQDTVSYSPEYSDYIRE
;
A
#
# COMPACT_ATOMS: atom_id res chain seq x y z
N MET A 1 -8.91 15.21 19.07
CA MET A 1 -7.84 15.73 18.17
C MET A 1 -8.44 16.73 17.20
N GLN A 2 -7.77 17.85 17.01
CA GLN A 2 -8.18 18.86 16.04
C GLN A 2 -7.24 18.82 14.83
N ILE A 3 -7.79 18.56 13.65
CA ILE A 3 -7.03 18.60 12.42
C ILE A 3 -7.06 20.01 11.86
N LYS A 4 -5.90 20.63 11.73
CA LYS A 4 -5.79 22.03 11.30
C LYS A 4 -5.61 22.20 9.80
N SER A 5 -5.09 21.16 9.13
CA SER A 5 -4.89 21.23 7.67
C SER A 5 -6.18 20.92 6.93
N PRO A 6 -6.60 21.76 5.99
CA PRO A 6 -7.73 21.46 5.13
C PRO A 6 -7.40 20.48 4.00
N TYR A 7 -6.14 20.09 3.88
CA TYR A 7 -5.65 19.28 2.78
C TYR A 7 -5.45 17.83 3.21
N TYR A 8 -5.88 16.92 2.36
CA TYR A 8 -5.64 15.49 2.53
C TYR A 8 -4.36 15.10 1.80
N ARG A 9 -3.53 14.26 2.45
CA ARG A 9 -2.49 13.55 1.72
C ARG A 9 -3.15 12.36 1.03
N VAL A 10 -2.92 12.24 -0.27
CA VAL A 10 -3.47 11.15 -1.08
C VAL A 10 -2.35 10.17 -1.41
N SER A 11 -2.57 8.90 -1.11
CA SER A 11 -1.64 7.82 -1.42
C SER A 11 -2.34 6.75 -2.24
N VAL A 12 -1.60 6.12 -3.13
CA VAL A 12 -2.06 4.95 -3.86
C VAL A 12 -1.47 3.72 -3.21
N LYS A 13 -2.27 2.66 -3.07
CA LYS A 13 -1.87 1.40 -2.45
C LYS A 13 -2.19 0.23 -3.37
N ALA A 14 -1.39 -0.82 -3.29
CA ALA A 14 -1.60 -2.04 -4.06
C ALA A 14 -1.82 -3.22 -3.14
N LYS A 15 -2.99 -3.87 -3.26
CA LYS A 15 -3.21 -5.17 -2.63
C LYS A 15 -2.83 -6.23 -3.66
N ILE A 16 -1.67 -6.83 -3.46
CA ILE A 16 -1.05 -7.73 -4.41
C ILE A 16 -1.27 -9.17 -4.01
N ASN A 17 -1.94 -9.91 -4.88
CA ASN A 17 -2.01 -11.36 -4.78
C ASN A 17 -0.88 -11.95 -5.61
N PHE A 18 -0.01 -12.70 -4.95
CA PHE A 18 1.11 -13.38 -5.58
C PHE A 18 1.10 -14.85 -5.17
N ASN A 19 0.75 -15.73 -6.10
CA ASN A 19 0.67 -17.17 -5.86
C ASN A 19 -0.21 -17.53 -4.66
N GLY A 20 -1.35 -16.83 -4.52
CA GLY A 20 -2.30 -17.05 -3.43
C GLY A 20 -1.93 -16.39 -2.10
N LYS A 21 -0.83 -15.66 -2.06
CA LYS A 21 -0.40 -14.94 -0.86
C LYS A 21 -0.53 -13.43 -1.06
N ILE A 22 -0.65 -12.72 0.04
CA ILE A 22 -0.71 -11.26 0.05
C ILE A 22 0.70 -10.72 0.29
N LEU A 23 1.16 -9.84 -0.59
CA LEU A 23 2.46 -9.20 -0.47
C LEU A 23 2.32 -7.93 0.37
N LEU A 24 3.09 -7.86 1.44
CA LEU A 24 3.18 -6.67 2.28
C LEU A 24 4.61 -6.19 2.34
N VAL A 25 4.78 -4.92 2.70
CA VAL A 25 6.07 -4.30 2.89
C VAL A 25 6.19 -3.75 4.30
N LYS A 26 7.43 -3.70 4.77
CA LYS A 26 7.75 -3.15 6.07
C LYS A 26 9.02 -2.32 5.93
N GLU A 27 8.91 -1.05 6.27
CA GLU A 27 10.07 -0.18 6.33
C GLU A 27 10.70 -0.23 7.73
N ASP A 28 11.90 0.28 7.87
CA ASP A 28 12.66 0.29 9.13
C ASP A 28 11.80 0.58 10.36
N GLY A 29 11.69 -0.41 11.27
CA GLY A 29 11.00 -0.26 12.54
C GLY A 29 9.49 -0.02 12.46
N LYS A 30 8.91 -0.05 11.29
CA LYS A 30 7.47 0.15 11.07
C LYS A 30 6.74 -1.17 11.04
N LYS A 31 5.43 -1.10 10.86
CA LYS A 31 4.56 -2.27 10.77
C LYS A 31 4.29 -2.63 9.33
N TRP A 32 3.75 -3.83 9.11
CA TRP A 32 3.40 -4.29 7.76
C TRP A 32 2.29 -3.44 7.16
N ASP A 33 2.44 -3.09 5.90
CA ASP A 33 1.48 -2.29 5.14
C ASP A 33 1.43 -2.77 3.69
N LEU A 34 0.40 -2.36 2.98
CA LEU A 34 0.36 -2.53 1.53
C LEU A 34 1.44 -1.64 0.90
N PRO A 35 2.09 -2.12 -0.16
CA PRO A 35 3.02 -1.27 -0.90
C PRO A 35 2.29 -0.10 -1.56
N GLY A 36 2.99 1.02 -1.70
CA GLY A 36 2.47 2.24 -2.29
C GLY A 36 2.97 3.47 -1.55
N GLY A 37 2.44 4.62 -1.91
CA GLY A 37 2.85 5.88 -1.30
C GLY A 37 2.13 7.08 -1.89
N GLY A 38 2.58 8.26 -1.52
CA GLY A 38 1.96 9.52 -1.92
C GLY A 38 2.00 9.76 -3.42
N ILE A 39 0.89 10.29 -3.93
CA ILE A 39 0.78 10.69 -5.33
C ILE A 39 1.43 12.07 -5.46
N GLU A 40 2.27 12.23 -6.47
CA GLU A 40 2.90 13.50 -6.76
C GLU A 40 2.04 14.37 -7.68
N HIS A 41 2.25 15.69 -7.63
CA HIS A 41 1.35 16.67 -8.25
C HIS A 41 1.13 16.48 -9.75
N TYR A 42 2.11 16.01 -10.47
CA TYR A 42 2.05 15.95 -11.94
C TYR A 42 1.89 14.53 -12.49
N GLU A 43 1.57 13.57 -11.63
CA GLU A 43 1.38 12.21 -12.09
C GLU A 43 -0.09 11.77 -11.98
N THR A 44 -0.48 10.88 -12.88
CA THR A 44 -1.78 10.21 -12.77
C THR A 44 -1.71 9.15 -11.67
N ILE A 45 -2.86 8.63 -11.27
CA ILE A 45 -2.91 7.56 -10.26
C ILE A 45 -2.15 6.33 -10.75
N ASP A 46 -2.30 5.96 -12.03
CA ASP A 46 -1.60 4.81 -12.62
C ASP A 46 -0.09 5.02 -12.63
N GLU A 47 0.35 6.22 -12.98
CA GLU A 47 1.78 6.56 -12.94
C GLU A 47 2.34 6.49 -11.53
N ALA A 48 1.60 6.98 -10.54
CA ALA A 48 1.99 6.94 -9.13
C ALA A 48 2.13 5.50 -8.65
N LEU A 49 1.15 4.64 -8.97
CA LEU A 49 1.17 3.24 -8.59
C LEU A 49 2.40 2.54 -9.17
N LYS A 50 2.63 2.71 -10.46
CA LYS A 50 3.79 2.10 -11.13
C LYS A 50 5.10 2.59 -10.55
N ARG A 51 5.23 3.89 -10.30
CA ARG A 51 6.43 4.47 -9.71
C ARG A 51 6.68 3.90 -8.31
N GLU A 52 5.66 3.88 -7.46
CA GLU A 52 5.80 3.39 -6.10
C GLU A 52 6.19 1.92 -6.05
N LEU A 53 5.57 1.08 -6.86
CA LEU A 53 5.91 -0.35 -6.91
C LEU A 53 7.32 -0.57 -7.45
N THR A 54 7.72 0.20 -8.45
CA THR A 54 9.08 0.13 -8.97
C THR A 54 10.11 0.52 -7.91
N GLU A 55 9.86 1.61 -7.18
CA GLU A 55 10.77 2.08 -6.13
C GLU A 55 10.85 1.14 -4.94
N GLU A 56 9.71 0.64 -4.46
CA GLU A 56 9.67 -0.16 -3.23
C GLU A 56 10.07 -1.60 -3.44
N ILE A 57 9.55 -2.25 -4.49
CA ILE A 57 9.70 -3.71 -4.66
C ILE A 57 10.28 -4.11 -6.00
N GLY A 58 10.61 -3.15 -6.86
CA GLY A 58 11.23 -3.43 -8.16
C GLY A 58 10.30 -4.03 -9.19
N VAL A 59 8.99 -3.79 -9.07
CA VAL A 59 7.98 -4.33 -9.99
C VAL A 59 7.38 -3.22 -10.80
N SER A 60 7.38 -3.37 -12.14
CA SER A 60 6.80 -2.39 -13.06
C SER A 60 5.68 -2.97 -13.92
N ASP A 61 5.58 -4.30 -14.00
CA ASP A 61 4.55 -4.97 -14.79
C ASP A 61 3.56 -5.68 -13.88
N PHE A 62 2.28 -5.36 -14.01
CA PHE A 62 1.22 -5.95 -13.19
C PHE A 62 -0.11 -5.85 -13.93
N ILE A 63 -1.08 -6.64 -13.48
CA ILE A 63 -2.43 -6.63 -13.99
C ILE A 63 -3.37 -6.14 -12.89
N LEU A 64 -4.11 -5.06 -13.15
CA LEU A 64 -5.17 -4.60 -12.25
C LEU A 64 -6.34 -5.56 -12.32
N THR A 65 -6.76 -6.08 -11.17
CA THR A 65 -7.88 -7.02 -11.10
C THR A 65 -9.12 -6.42 -10.48
N SER A 66 -8.98 -5.40 -9.63
CA SER A 66 -10.11 -4.74 -9.00
C SER A 66 -9.72 -3.38 -8.45
N GLY A 67 -10.71 -2.55 -8.20
CA GLY A 67 -10.54 -1.24 -7.59
C GLY A 67 -11.06 -0.11 -8.45
N PRO A 68 -10.92 1.15 -7.97
CA PRO A 68 -10.30 1.47 -6.69
C PRO A 68 -11.24 1.28 -5.51
N LYS A 69 -10.67 1.00 -4.35
CA LYS A 69 -11.34 1.09 -3.07
C LYS A 69 -10.69 2.23 -2.28
N ASN A 70 -11.51 3.12 -1.73
CA ASN A 70 -11.01 4.33 -1.09
C ASN A 70 -11.17 4.24 0.43
N PHE A 71 -10.15 4.74 1.13
CA PHE A 71 -10.15 4.80 2.59
C PHE A 71 -9.85 6.24 3.01
N LYS A 72 -10.72 6.79 3.84
CA LYS A 72 -10.51 8.12 4.42
C LYS A 72 -10.22 7.92 5.90
N MET A 73 -9.10 8.47 6.35
CA MET A 73 -8.64 8.25 7.71
C MET A 73 -7.76 9.39 8.19
N ILE A 74 -7.31 9.28 9.44
CA ILE A 74 -6.42 10.27 10.04
C ILE A 74 -5.16 9.56 10.49
N ASP A 75 -4.01 10.06 10.06
CA ASP A 75 -2.74 9.68 10.65
C ASP A 75 -2.59 10.46 11.97
N ALA A 76 -2.91 9.80 13.08
CA ALA A 76 -2.92 10.44 14.38
C ALA A 76 -1.53 10.94 14.80
N ALA A 77 -0.48 10.20 14.46
CA ALA A 77 0.88 10.57 14.82
C ALA A 77 1.33 11.85 14.11
N ALA A 78 0.96 12.02 12.85
CA ALA A 78 1.30 13.20 12.05
C ALA A 78 0.22 14.28 12.10
N ASN A 79 -0.90 14.03 12.78
CA ASN A 79 -2.06 14.93 12.84
C ASN A 79 -2.49 15.36 11.43
N ARG A 80 -2.65 14.39 10.53
CA ARG A 80 -2.88 14.67 9.11
C ARG A 80 -3.97 13.78 8.55
N PRO A 81 -4.96 14.36 7.82
CA PRO A 81 -5.97 13.56 7.14
C PRO A 81 -5.38 12.86 5.91
N LEU A 82 -5.82 11.62 5.69
CA LEU A 82 -5.33 10.77 4.62
C LEU A 82 -6.48 10.24 3.78
N ILE A 83 -6.21 10.08 2.48
CA ILE A 83 -7.03 9.27 1.59
C ILE A 83 -6.11 8.25 0.94
N PHE A 84 -6.45 6.96 1.06
CA PHE A 84 -5.79 5.89 0.34
C PHE A 84 -6.68 5.41 -0.79
N ILE A 85 -6.10 5.31 -1.97
CA ILE A 85 -6.75 4.76 -3.15
C ILE A 85 -6.09 3.41 -3.42
N ALA A 86 -6.82 2.32 -3.16
CA ALA A 86 -6.26 0.97 -3.23
C ALA A 86 -6.76 0.21 -4.45
N TYR A 87 -5.83 -0.44 -5.14
CA TYR A 87 -6.14 -1.33 -6.26
C TYR A 87 -5.69 -2.74 -5.92
N GLU A 88 -6.43 -3.72 -6.40
CA GLU A 88 -6.00 -5.12 -6.34
C GLU A 88 -5.27 -5.47 -7.61
N LEU A 89 -4.13 -6.14 -7.46
CA LEU A 89 -3.25 -6.51 -8.56
C LEU A 89 -2.90 -7.98 -8.49
N GLU A 90 -2.56 -8.52 -9.67
CA GLU A 90 -1.89 -9.80 -9.79
C GLU A 90 -0.55 -9.61 -10.47
N LEU A 91 0.43 -10.38 -10.05
CA LEU A 91 1.76 -10.45 -10.65
C LEU A 91 1.96 -11.81 -11.27
N ASP A 92 2.77 -11.84 -12.35
CA ASP A 92 3.22 -13.08 -12.94
C ASP A 92 3.98 -13.90 -11.89
N SER A 93 3.77 -15.22 -11.90
CA SER A 93 4.42 -16.13 -10.93
C SER A 93 5.95 -16.13 -11.04
N ALA A 94 6.49 -15.71 -12.17
CA ALA A 94 7.93 -15.58 -12.38
C ALA A 94 8.49 -14.20 -11.96
N THR A 95 7.66 -13.33 -11.42
CA THR A 95 8.08 -11.99 -10.99
C THR A 95 9.20 -12.09 -9.94
N GLU A 96 10.26 -11.37 -10.16
CA GLU A 96 11.34 -11.21 -9.19
C GLU A 96 11.20 -9.88 -8.48
N PHE A 97 11.45 -9.89 -7.17
CA PHE A 97 11.35 -8.69 -6.34
C PHE A 97 12.74 -8.13 -6.08
N HIS A 98 12.85 -6.81 -6.16
CA HIS A 98 14.09 -6.07 -5.88
C HIS A 98 13.73 -4.94 -4.89
N PRO A 99 13.58 -5.26 -3.60
CA PRO A 99 13.20 -4.24 -2.62
C PRO A 99 14.32 -3.21 -2.44
N SER A 100 13.92 -1.97 -2.19
CA SER A 100 14.87 -0.93 -1.80
C SER A 100 15.51 -1.27 -0.45
N GLY A 101 16.67 -0.67 -0.14
CA GLY A 101 17.51 -1.10 0.98
C GLY A 101 16.87 -1.04 2.36
N ASN A 102 15.84 -0.23 2.55
CA ASN A 102 15.13 -0.11 3.83
C ASN A 102 13.77 -0.80 3.85
N VAL A 103 13.44 -1.54 2.80
CA VAL A 103 12.14 -2.21 2.65
C VAL A 103 12.31 -3.72 2.75
N GLU A 104 11.51 -4.33 3.61
CA GLU A 104 11.40 -5.78 3.73
C GLU A 104 10.09 -6.21 3.08
N ILE A 105 10.14 -7.27 2.28
CA ILE A 105 8.95 -7.84 1.64
C ILE A 105 8.55 -9.10 2.38
N GLY A 106 7.26 -9.23 2.67
CA GLY A 106 6.69 -10.44 3.24
C GLY A 106 5.54 -10.96 2.39
N LEU A 107 5.42 -12.28 2.32
CA LEU A 107 4.31 -12.96 1.66
C LEU A 107 3.52 -13.73 2.73
N PHE A 108 2.23 -13.45 2.83
CA PHE A 108 1.41 -13.93 3.93
C PHE A 108 0.18 -14.68 3.41
N ASP A 109 -0.20 -15.73 4.12
CA ASP A 109 -1.49 -16.36 3.89
C ASP A 109 -2.61 -15.43 4.38
N PRO A 110 -3.67 -15.23 3.58
CA PRO A 110 -4.82 -14.46 4.04
C PRO A 110 -5.36 -15.03 5.36
N GLY A 111 -5.74 -14.15 6.27
CA GLY A 111 -6.24 -14.55 7.58
C GLY A 111 -5.16 -14.81 8.64
N LYS A 112 -3.89 -14.85 8.25
CA LYS A 112 -2.77 -15.03 9.18
C LYS A 112 -1.90 -13.79 9.33
N ILE A 113 -2.33 -12.70 8.76
CA ILE A 113 -1.56 -11.44 8.75
C ILE A 113 -1.71 -10.75 10.10
N GLN A 114 -0.58 -10.41 10.72
CA GLN A 114 -0.51 -9.72 12.01
C GLN A 114 0.47 -8.55 11.93
N ASP A 115 0.45 -7.71 12.94
CA ASP A 115 1.37 -6.59 13.09
C ASP A 115 1.30 -5.60 11.92
N THR A 116 0.08 -5.29 11.51
CA THR A 116 -0.18 -4.33 10.43
C THR A 116 -0.36 -2.93 10.99
N VAL A 117 -0.18 -1.94 10.10
CA VAL A 117 -0.49 -0.54 10.41
C VAL A 117 -1.94 -0.40 10.85
N SER A 118 -2.19 0.57 11.72
CA SER A 118 -3.51 0.77 12.35
C SER A 118 -4.06 2.16 12.11
N TYR A 119 -4.04 2.62 10.85
CA TYR A 119 -4.63 3.91 10.49
C TYR A 119 -6.14 3.94 10.71
N SER A 120 -6.83 2.86 10.36
CA SER A 120 -8.25 2.67 10.62
C SER A 120 -8.60 1.17 10.65
N PRO A 121 -9.68 0.78 11.36
CA PRO A 121 -10.13 -0.62 11.34
C PRO A 121 -10.46 -1.12 9.94
N GLU A 122 -11.12 -0.29 9.12
CA GLU A 122 -11.49 -0.68 7.76
C GLU A 122 -10.29 -1.01 6.89
N TYR A 123 -9.25 -0.20 6.95
CA TYR A 123 -8.03 -0.43 6.19
C TYR A 123 -7.27 -1.66 6.69
N SER A 124 -7.18 -1.83 8.01
CA SER A 124 -6.54 -3.00 8.60
C SER A 124 -7.26 -4.29 8.22
N ASP A 125 -8.58 -4.27 8.21
CA ASP A 125 -9.38 -5.42 7.77
C ASP A 125 -9.16 -5.72 6.29
N TYR A 126 -9.09 -4.69 5.47
CA TYR A 126 -8.82 -4.82 4.05
C TYR A 126 -7.47 -5.51 3.78
N ILE A 127 -6.43 -5.14 4.51
CA ILE A 127 -5.12 -5.78 4.39
C ILE A 127 -5.20 -7.28 4.63
N ARG A 128 -6.03 -7.71 5.60
CA ARG A 128 -6.11 -9.09 6.04
C ARG A 128 -7.07 -9.98 5.24
N GLU A 129 -7.85 -9.38 4.38
CA GLU A 129 -8.81 -10.15 3.56
C GLU A 129 -8.13 -11.10 2.56
#